data_687880c3183814c98e26e3f7f02cffde
#
_entry.id   687880c3183814c98e26e3f7f02cffde
#
_cell.length_a   1.000
_cell.length_b   1.000
_cell.length_c   1.000
_cell.angle_alpha   90.00
_cell.angle_beta   90.00
_cell.angle_gamma   90.00
#
_symmetry.space_group_name_H-M   'P 1'
#
loop_
_entity.id
_entity.type
_entity.pdbx_description
1 polymer ?
#
loop_
_entity_poly.entity_id
_entity_poly.type
_entity_poly.pdbx_seq_one_letter_code
_entity_poly.pdbx_strand_id
1 'polypeptide(L)'
;MRRIAIAVLLSIGCITGFAQANNDSCTMEISLLTCAPGSDLYSIFGHTAIRVRDARRGMDIVYNYGTFDDTDPLFYVHFTKGIMNYSLSAETYDSFMTEYEYEHRPVMAQVLNLNCAEKNQLYEALRKNTLEENRFYQYHFHTDNCTTRAARIIESNTKDSFWYENILPQRSPSYRDMIHEYLNPQHQYWSKFGIDMCLGMNLDMKPSNIQAIHFLPAYLFRGMDHAFEGNKRLVVEKQRLL
;
A
#
# COMPACT_ATOMS: atom_id res chain seq x y z
N MET A 1 64.47 -63.20 -6.69
CA MET A 1 63.52 -62.36 -7.41
C MET A 1 62.35 -62.02 -6.51
N ARG A 2 62.36 -60.91 -5.85
CA ARG A 2 61.28 -60.42 -4.91
C ARG A 2 60.25 -59.66 -5.67
N ARG A 3 59.00 -60.13 -5.68
CA ARG A 3 57.85 -59.41 -6.27
C ARG A 3 57.29 -58.44 -5.21
N ILE A 4 57.37 -57.16 -5.45
CA ILE A 4 56.72 -56.15 -4.63
C ILE A 4 55.33 -55.93 -5.16
N ALA A 5 54.32 -56.22 -4.38
CA ALA A 5 52.91 -55.92 -4.67
C ALA A 5 52.63 -54.50 -4.14
N ILE A 6 52.29 -53.59 -5.02
CA ILE A 6 51.82 -52.22 -4.70
C ILE A 6 50.30 -52.29 -4.51
N ALA A 7 49.88 -52.10 -3.27
CA ALA A 7 48.44 -51.93 -2.96
C ALA A 7 48.07 -50.44 -3.16
N VAL A 8 47.22 -50.16 -4.14
CA VAL A 8 46.65 -48.82 -4.36
C VAL A 8 45.37 -48.73 -3.50
N LEU A 9 45.49 -47.94 -2.41
CA LEU A 9 44.34 -47.55 -1.59
C LEU A 9 43.55 -46.44 -2.31
N LEU A 10 42.37 -46.79 -2.90
CA LEU A 10 41.39 -45.80 -3.35
C LEU A 10 40.62 -45.23 -2.15
N SER A 11 40.95 -44.03 -1.70
CA SER A 11 40.15 -43.29 -0.75
C SER A 11 38.95 -42.65 -1.46
N ILE A 12 37.76 -43.25 -1.30
CA ILE A 12 36.49 -42.68 -1.71
C ILE A 12 36.14 -41.58 -0.70
N GLY A 13 36.43 -40.33 -1.08
CA GLY A 13 35.98 -39.15 -0.32
C GLY A 13 34.45 -38.99 -0.48
N CYS A 14 33.68 -39.33 0.57
CA CYS A 14 32.28 -38.95 0.68
C CYS A 14 32.21 -37.41 0.75
N ILE A 15 31.90 -36.76 -0.36
CA ILE A 15 31.47 -35.36 -0.37
C ILE A 15 30.06 -35.35 0.20
N THR A 16 29.90 -35.15 1.50
CA THR A 16 28.62 -34.79 2.12
C THR A 16 28.27 -33.41 1.65
N GLY A 17 27.51 -33.30 0.55
CA GLY A 17 26.86 -32.10 0.16
C GLY A 17 25.92 -31.69 1.29
N PHE A 18 26.29 -30.67 2.07
CA PHE A 18 25.32 -29.98 2.91
C PHE A 18 24.35 -29.29 1.95
N ALA A 19 23.21 -29.96 1.71
CA ALA A 19 22.03 -29.30 1.19
C ALA A 19 21.67 -28.24 2.24
N GLN A 20 22.04 -27.00 1.98
CA GLN A 20 21.58 -25.84 2.72
C GLN A 20 20.09 -25.80 2.49
N ALA A 21 19.32 -26.36 3.44
CA ALA A 21 17.89 -26.21 3.48
C ALA A 21 17.65 -24.70 3.59
N ASN A 22 17.30 -24.08 2.48
CA ASN A 22 16.71 -22.75 2.47
C ASN A 22 15.38 -22.82 3.22
N ASN A 23 15.47 -22.85 4.56
CA ASN A 23 14.33 -22.75 5.45
C ASN A 23 13.94 -21.26 5.57
N ASP A 24 13.80 -20.59 4.43
CA ASP A 24 13.25 -19.23 4.32
C ASP A 24 11.72 -19.33 4.33
N SER A 25 11.18 -19.97 5.37
CA SER A 25 9.74 -19.95 5.61
C SER A 25 9.35 -18.60 6.21
N CYS A 26 9.37 -17.57 5.38
CA CYS A 26 8.83 -16.26 5.70
C CYS A 26 7.31 -16.41 5.92
N THR A 27 6.87 -16.33 7.16
CA THR A 27 5.44 -16.37 7.53
C THR A 27 4.76 -15.02 7.46
N MET A 28 5.55 -13.98 7.18
CA MET A 28 5.03 -12.63 7.01
C MET A 28 4.22 -12.52 5.72
N GLU A 29 3.02 -11.98 5.84
CA GLU A 29 2.14 -11.58 4.76
C GLU A 29 1.96 -10.07 4.79
N ILE A 30 2.04 -9.42 3.65
CA ILE A 30 1.77 -7.98 3.51
C ILE A 30 0.65 -7.81 2.50
N SER A 31 -0.36 -7.03 2.89
CA SER A 31 -1.52 -6.73 2.05
C SER A 31 -1.77 -5.24 1.97
N LEU A 32 -2.12 -4.77 0.77
CA LEU A 32 -2.73 -3.45 0.60
C LEU A 32 -4.21 -3.55 0.95
N LEU A 33 -4.67 -2.73 1.87
CA LEU A 33 -6.07 -2.61 2.24
C LEU A 33 -6.69 -1.42 1.50
N THR A 34 -7.85 -1.65 0.91
CA THR A 34 -8.67 -0.62 0.28
C THR A 34 -10.04 -0.62 0.93
N CYS A 35 -10.34 0.47 1.62
CA CYS A 35 -11.59 0.66 2.33
C CYS A 35 -12.56 1.46 1.47
N ALA A 36 -13.81 1.01 1.42
CA ALA A 36 -14.85 1.66 0.64
C ALA A 36 -15.14 3.08 1.14
N PRO A 37 -15.66 3.97 0.27
CA PRO A 37 -16.13 5.30 0.65
C PRO A 37 -17.08 5.29 1.84
N GLY A 38 -16.95 6.31 2.71
CA GLY A 38 -17.89 6.59 3.79
C GLY A 38 -18.85 7.72 3.43
N SER A 39 -19.71 8.10 4.37
CA SER A 39 -20.69 9.18 4.22
C SER A 39 -20.09 10.58 4.47
N ASP A 40 -19.07 10.65 5.29
CA ASP A 40 -18.44 11.90 5.70
C ASP A 40 -17.47 12.41 4.65
N LEU A 41 -17.32 13.74 4.58
CA LEU A 41 -16.49 14.37 3.55
C LEU A 41 -15.03 13.90 3.57
N TYR A 42 -14.45 13.64 4.75
CA TYR A 42 -13.09 13.14 4.89
C TYR A 42 -12.93 11.68 4.45
N SER A 43 -13.99 10.89 4.52
CA SER A 43 -14.00 9.45 4.17
C SER A 43 -14.61 9.15 2.80
N ILE A 44 -15.15 10.16 2.11
CA ILE A 44 -15.95 10.00 0.88
C ILE A 44 -15.17 9.37 -0.28
N PHE A 45 -13.84 9.46 -0.27
CA PHE A 45 -12.98 8.87 -1.29
C PHE A 45 -12.48 7.47 -0.92
N GLY A 46 -12.90 6.95 0.25
CA GLY A 46 -12.37 5.72 0.81
C GLY A 46 -11.01 5.95 1.49
N HIS A 47 -10.32 4.83 1.79
CA HIS A 47 -9.03 4.88 2.45
C HIS A 47 -8.10 3.77 1.94
N THR A 48 -6.79 3.99 2.07
CA THR A 48 -5.74 3.02 1.75
C THR A 48 -4.84 2.82 2.95
N ALA A 49 -4.63 1.55 3.34
CA ALA A 49 -3.72 1.18 4.43
C ALA A 49 -2.87 -0.04 4.04
N ILE A 50 -1.85 -0.36 4.83
CA ILE A 50 -0.99 -1.52 4.63
C ILE A 50 -1.07 -2.42 5.86
N ARG A 51 -1.48 -3.68 5.68
CA ARG A 51 -1.50 -4.69 6.73
C ARG A 51 -0.25 -5.55 6.66
N VAL A 52 0.38 -5.76 7.81
CA VAL A 52 1.50 -6.70 7.98
C VAL A 52 1.08 -7.74 9.01
N ARG A 53 0.99 -8.99 8.58
CA ARG A 53 0.61 -10.13 9.40
C ARG A 53 1.76 -11.11 9.49
N ASP A 54 2.11 -11.55 10.70
CA ASP A 54 3.04 -12.66 10.93
C ASP A 54 2.50 -13.57 12.03
N ALA A 55 1.89 -14.69 11.64
CA ALA A 55 1.26 -15.63 12.55
C ALA A 55 2.25 -16.25 13.57
N ARG A 56 3.53 -16.42 13.20
CA ARG A 56 4.55 -16.96 14.12
C ARG A 56 4.90 -15.98 15.23
N ARG A 57 4.86 -14.68 14.93
CA ARG A 57 5.15 -13.62 15.91
C ARG A 57 3.91 -13.14 16.63
N GLY A 58 2.71 -13.67 16.30
CA GLY A 58 1.44 -13.17 16.80
C GLY A 58 1.19 -11.71 16.43
N MET A 59 1.71 -11.26 15.29
CA MET A 59 1.65 -9.87 14.83
C MET A 59 0.60 -9.73 13.73
N ASP A 60 -0.29 -8.76 13.88
CA ASP A 60 -1.26 -8.36 12.88
C ASP A 60 -1.53 -6.85 13.02
N ILE A 61 -0.78 -6.06 12.26
CA ILE A 61 -0.70 -4.61 12.40
C ILE A 61 -1.10 -3.94 11.08
N VAL A 62 -1.89 -2.88 11.19
CA VAL A 62 -2.25 -2.02 10.07
C VAL A 62 -1.54 -0.68 10.20
N TYR A 63 -0.91 -0.26 9.13
CA TYR A 63 -0.21 1.00 8.98
C TYR A 63 -1.07 1.98 8.18
N ASN A 64 -1.49 3.06 8.83
CA ASN A 64 -2.39 4.07 8.29
C ASN A 64 -1.66 5.38 8.02
N TYR A 65 -1.42 5.70 6.75
CA TYR A 65 -1.08 7.07 6.34
C TYR A 65 -2.36 7.91 6.31
N GLY A 66 -2.26 9.17 6.73
CA GLY A 66 -3.41 10.07 6.70
C GLY A 66 -4.17 10.16 8.02
N THR A 67 -3.59 9.67 9.11
CA THR A 67 -4.12 9.92 10.46
C THR A 67 -3.95 11.40 10.81
N PHE A 68 -5.01 12.03 11.27
CA PHE A 68 -5.06 13.46 11.61
C PHE A 68 -5.79 13.65 12.94
N ASP A 69 -5.69 14.86 13.51
CA ASP A 69 -6.43 15.25 14.70
C ASP A 69 -7.83 15.71 14.27
N ASP A 70 -8.84 14.89 14.55
CA ASP A 70 -10.25 15.17 14.26
C ASP A 70 -10.89 16.14 15.25
N THR A 71 -10.18 16.46 16.34
CA THR A 71 -10.64 17.45 17.34
C THR A 71 -10.34 18.90 16.95
N ASP A 72 -9.57 19.13 15.88
CA ASP A 72 -9.23 20.46 15.38
C ASP A 72 -10.48 21.18 14.83
N PRO A 73 -11.00 22.23 15.51
CA PRO A 73 -12.18 22.96 15.06
C PRO A 73 -11.96 23.70 13.75
N LEU A 74 -10.72 23.93 13.33
CA LEU A 74 -10.34 24.57 12.08
C LEU A 74 -9.91 23.57 11.01
N PHE A 75 -10.19 22.28 11.18
CA PHE A 75 -9.81 21.20 10.27
C PHE A 75 -9.99 21.57 8.80
N TYR A 76 -11.20 21.96 8.39
CA TYR A 76 -11.48 22.30 6.98
C TYR A 76 -10.71 23.54 6.49
N VAL A 77 -10.46 24.50 7.38
CA VAL A 77 -9.65 25.71 7.03
C VAL A 77 -8.19 25.32 6.83
N HIS A 78 -7.64 24.48 7.70
CA HIS A 78 -6.27 23.99 7.57
C HIS A 78 -6.12 23.07 6.36
N PHE A 79 -7.11 22.21 6.10
CA PHE A 79 -7.17 21.37 4.90
C PHE A 79 -7.14 22.19 3.62
N THR A 80 -8.00 23.23 3.51
CA THR A 80 -8.06 24.07 2.31
C THR A 80 -6.80 24.91 2.11
N LYS A 81 -6.10 25.26 3.19
CA LYS A 81 -4.81 25.97 3.13
C LYS A 81 -3.62 25.05 2.86
N GLY A 82 -3.81 23.72 2.90
CA GLY A 82 -2.75 22.73 2.73
C GLY A 82 -1.71 22.74 3.86
N ILE A 83 -2.10 23.14 5.08
CA ILE A 83 -1.20 23.25 6.24
C ILE A 83 -1.49 22.17 7.30
N MET A 84 -2.25 21.14 6.95
CA MET A 84 -2.56 20.04 7.86
C MET A 84 -1.37 19.12 8.08
N ASN A 85 -1.06 18.89 9.34
CA ASN A 85 -0.10 17.87 9.74
C ASN A 85 -0.83 16.54 9.89
N TYR A 86 -0.53 15.62 9.01
CA TYR A 86 -0.96 14.24 9.08
C TYR A 86 0.17 13.35 9.58
N SER A 87 -0.17 12.17 10.04
CA SER A 87 0.84 11.20 10.49
C SER A 87 0.58 9.80 9.96
N LEU A 88 1.62 8.98 10.01
CA LEU A 88 1.48 7.53 9.94
C LEU A 88 1.17 7.00 11.34
N SER A 89 0.06 6.29 11.50
CA SER A 89 -0.25 5.51 12.69
C SER A 89 -0.10 4.00 12.42
N ALA A 90 0.09 3.25 13.50
CA ALA A 90 0.10 1.79 13.47
C ALA A 90 -0.82 1.28 14.59
N GLU A 91 -1.73 0.39 14.25
CA GLU A 91 -2.70 -0.17 15.17
C GLU A 91 -2.92 -1.66 14.89
N THR A 92 -3.55 -2.38 15.82
CA THR A 92 -3.91 -3.78 15.58
C THR A 92 -4.98 -3.90 14.50
N TYR A 93 -4.98 -5.02 13.77
CA TYR A 93 -5.98 -5.30 12.74
C TYR A 93 -7.41 -5.24 13.31
N ASP A 94 -7.65 -5.77 14.50
CA ASP A 94 -8.96 -5.76 15.13
C ASP A 94 -9.44 -4.33 15.46
N SER A 95 -8.52 -3.47 15.94
CA SER A 95 -8.82 -2.05 16.17
C SER A 95 -9.21 -1.35 14.88
N PHE A 96 -8.41 -1.54 13.83
CA PHE A 96 -8.67 -0.97 12.52
C PHE A 96 -10.03 -1.40 11.95
N MET A 97 -10.37 -2.68 12.03
CA MET A 97 -11.62 -3.20 11.46
C MET A 97 -12.87 -2.72 12.21
N THR A 98 -12.76 -2.40 13.50
CA THR A 98 -13.89 -1.96 14.34
C THR A 98 -14.61 -0.74 13.74
N GLU A 99 -13.88 0.23 13.22
CA GLU A 99 -14.46 1.41 12.56
C GLU A 99 -15.27 1.01 11.32
N TYR A 100 -14.69 0.19 10.43
CA TYR A 100 -15.32 -0.21 9.18
C TYR A 100 -16.52 -1.14 9.40
N GLU A 101 -16.47 -1.99 10.42
CA GLU A 101 -17.59 -2.83 10.84
C GLU A 101 -18.77 -1.97 11.35
N TYR A 102 -18.45 -0.98 12.20
CA TYR A 102 -19.45 -0.05 12.73
C TYR A 102 -20.13 0.77 11.62
N GLU A 103 -19.37 1.24 10.65
CA GLU A 103 -19.86 2.04 9.53
C GLU A 103 -20.39 1.19 8.36
N HIS A 104 -20.30 -0.15 8.45
CA HIS A 104 -20.67 -1.09 7.38
C HIS A 104 -19.94 -0.80 6.05
N ARG A 105 -18.69 -0.40 6.12
CA ARG A 105 -17.85 -0.06 4.95
C ARG A 105 -17.00 -1.27 4.53
N PRO A 106 -17.21 -1.81 3.32
CA PRO A 106 -16.40 -2.91 2.81
C PRO A 106 -14.90 -2.61 2.82
N VAL A 107 -14.10 -3.62 3.18
CA VAL A 107 -12.64 -3.60 3.13
C VAL A 107 -12.16 -4.74 2.25
N MET A 108 -11.36 -4.39 1.23
CA MET A 108 -10.70 -5.33 0.34
C MET A 108 -9.22 -5.41 0.66
N ALA A 109 -8.66 -6.61 0.68
CA ALA A 109 -7.23 -6.84 0.80
C ALA A 109 -6.66 -7.40 -0.51
N GLN A 110 -5.52 -6.87 -0.93
CA GLN A 110 -4.69 -7.39 -2.02
C GLN A 110 -3.38 -7.89 -1.43
N VAL A 111 -3.20 -9.22 -1.37
CA VAL A 111 -1.98 -9.85 -0.85
C VAL A 111 -0.85 -9.66 -1.84
N LEU A 112 0.27 -9.08 -1.37
CA LEU A 112 1.42 -8.74 -2.19
C LEU A 112 2.38 -9.92 -2.37
N ASN A 113 2.76 -10.18 -3.60
CA ASN A 113 3.66 -11.25 -4.02
C ASN A 113 5.14 -10.84 -3.84
N LEU A 114 5.52 -10.52 -2.62
CA LEU A 114 6.87 -10.13 -2.26
C LEU A 114 7.67 -11.34 -1.76
N ASN A 115 8.97 -11.38 -2.06
CA ASN A 115 9.86 -12.35 -1.42
C ASN A 115 10.18 -11.96 0.03
N CYS A 116 10.84 -12.85 0.79
CA CYS A 116 11.13 -12.59 2.20
C CYS A 116 11.98 -11.35 2.44
N ALA A 117 12.95 -11.08 1.58
CA ALA A 117 13.81 -9.90 1.72
C ALA A 117 13.01 -8.62 1.50
N GLU A 118 12.16 -8.57 0.47
CA GLU A 118 11.27 -7.44 0.16
C GLU A 118 10.25 -7.20 1.28
N LYS A 119 9.64 -8.28 1.81
CA LYS A 119 8.71 -8.19 2.96
C LYS A 119 9.38 -7.59 4.18
N ASN A 120 10.59 -8.05 4.52
CA ASN A 120 11.34 -7.52 5.64
C ASN A 120 11.74 -6.05 5.39
N GLN A 121 12.19 -5.71 4.19
CA GLN A 121 12.57 -4.35 3.83
C GLN A 121 11.37 -3.40 3.93
N LEU A 122 10.22 -3.78 3.38
CA LEU A 122 9.00 -2.99 3.46
C LEU A 122 8.51 -2.84 4.91
N TYR A 123 8.54 -3.91 5.70
CA TYR A 123 8.18 -3.87 7.11
C TYR A 123 9.08 -2.92 7.92
N GLU A 124 10.41 -3.00 7.73
CA GLU A 124 11.34 -2.09 8.41
C GLU A 124 11.17 -0.63 7.95
N ALA A 125 10.86 -0.40 6.67
CA ALA A 125 10.54 0.94 6.17
C ALA A 125 9.26 1.50 6.83
N LEU A 126 8.21 0.69 6.97
CA LEU A 126 6.98 1.07 7.68
C LEU A 126 7.28 1.38 9.15
N ARG A 127 8.02 0.50 9.85
CA ARG A 127 8.44 0.75 11.24
C ARG A 127 9.24 2.04 11.40
N LYS A 128 10.19 2.30 10.49
CA LYS A 128 10.97 3.54 10.51
C LYS A 128 10.09 4.76 10.33
N ASN A 129 9.07 4.66 9.49
CA ASN A 129 8.14 5.78 9.25
C ASN A 129 7.18 6.02 10.43
N THR A 130 7.01 5.07 11.37
CA THR A 130 6.20 5.31 12.59
C THR A 130 6.97 6.00 13.72
N LEU A 131 8.30 6.14 13.60
CA LEU A 131 9.09 6.86 14.60
C LEU A 131 8.67 8.34 14.66
N GLU A 132 8.71 8.92 15.85
CA GLU A 132 8.25 10.29 16.10
C GLU A 132 8.89 11.33 15.17
N GLU A 133 10.17 11.16 14.85
CA GLU A 133 10.90 12.03 13.95
C GLU A 133 10.53 11.87 12.47
N ASN A 134 9.81 10.80 12.07
CA ASN A 134 9.51 10.46 10.67
C ASN A 134 8.01 10.43 10.36
N ARG A 135 7.14 10.26 11.36
CA ARG A 135 5.74 9.94 11.11
C ARG A 135 4.91 11.11 10.61
N PHE A 136 5.30 12.35 10.92
CA PHE A 136 4.55 13.54 10.56
C PHE A 136 4.89 14.01 9.16
N TYR A 137 3.87 14.48 8.44
CA TYR A 137 4.03 15.04 7.11
C TYR A 137 2.93 16.02 6.77
N GLN A 138 3.23 16.93 5.83
CA GLN A 138 2.25 17.85 5.29
C GLN A 138 1.41 17.13 4.23
N TYR A 139 0.11 17.08 4.45
CA TYR A 139 -0.82 16.43 3.53
C TYR A 139 -1.13 17.31 2.32
N HIS A 140 -1.06 16.71 1.14
CA HIS A 140 -1.51 17.33 -0.10
C HIS A 140 -2.49 16.40 -0.82
N PHE A 141 -3.73 16.83 -0.95
CA PHE A 141 -4.84 15.99 -1.42
C PHE A 141 -4.53 15.22 -2.71
N HIS A 142 -3.89 15.82 -3.71
CA HIS A 142 -3.65 15.16 -5.01
C HIS A 142 -2.23 14.63 -5.21
N THR A 143 -1.27 14.96 -4.34
CA THR A 143 0.14 14.59 -4.55
C THR A 143 0.81 13.89 -3.37
N ASP A 144 0.25 13.99 -2.16
CA ASP A 144 0.82 13.37 -0.95
C ASP A 144 -0.28 13.01 0.06
N ASN A 145 -1.06 11.98 -0.24
CA ASN A 145 -2.17 11.45 0.54
C ASN A 145 -1.91 9.99 0.97
N CYS A 146 -2.86 9.35 1.65
CA CYS A 146 -2.74 7.96 2.10
C CYS A 146 -2.43 6.99 0.94
N THR A 147 -3.10 7.17 -0.19
CA THR A 147 -2.93 6.34 -1.40
C THR A 147 -1.54 6.52 -2.00
N THR A 148 -1.11 7.76 -2.19
CA THR A 148 0.21 8.09 -2.75
C THR A 148 1.35 7.53 -1.88
N ARG A 149 1.23 7.68 -0.55
CA ARG A 149 2.25 7.19 0.39
C ARG A 149 2.30 5.67 0.46
N ALA A 150 1.13 5.01 0.48
CA ALA A 150 1.07 3.55 0.42
C ALA A 150 1.67 3.00 -0.88
N ALA A 151 1.35 3.59 -2.03
CA ALA A 151 1.92 3.21 -3.31
C ALA A 151 3.46 3.36 -3.30
N ARG A 152 3.96 4.55 -2.95
CA ARG A 152 5.40 4.86 -2.97
C ARG A 152 6.22 3.98 -2.03
N ILE A 153 5.72 3.65 -0.83
CA ILE A 153 6.48 2.82 0.08
C ILE A 153 6.53 1.37 -0.41
N ILE A 154 5.49 0.85 -1.05
CA ILE A 154 5.51 -0.46 -1.70
C ILE A 154 6.50 -0.45 -2.85
N GLU A 155 6.39 0.49 -3.78
CA GLU A 155 7.25 0.61 -4.97
C GLU A 155 8.74 0.74 -4.61
N SER A 156 9.06 1.57 -3.62
CA SER A 156 10.46 1.80 -3.21
C SER A 156 11.09 0.63 -2.46
N ASN A 157 10.29 -0.35 -2.04
CA ASN A 157 10.74 -1.56 -1.34
C ASN A 157 10.53 -2.85 -2.16
N THR A 158 10.16 -2.71 -3.43
CA THR A 158 10.22 -3.75 -4.47
C THR A 158 11.47 -3.53 -5.32
N LYS A 159 11.83 -4.52 -6.15
CA LYS A 159 13.00 -4.40 -7.02
C LYS A 159 12.79 -3.42 -8.18
N ASP A 160 13.89 -3.01 -8.83
CA ASP A 160 13.95 -2.00 -9.88
C ASP A 160 13.11 -2.27 -11.14
N SER A 161 12.49 -3.44 -11.26
CA SER A 161 11.65 -3.84 -12.39
C SER A 161 10.15 -3.65 -12.16
N PHE A 162 9.75 -2.81 -11.19
CA PHE A 162 8.36 -2.53 -10.89
C PHE A 162 7.72 -1.64 -11.97
N TRP A 163 6.52 -2.03 -12.44
CA TRP A 163 5.77 -1.25 -13.42
C TRP A 163 4.27 -1.55 -13.37
N TYR A 164 3.45 -0.62 -13.91
CA TYR A 164 2.01 -0.77 -14.05
C TYR A 164 1.60 -0.85 -15.52
N GLU A 165 0.66 -1.72 -15.84
CA GLU A 165 -0.11 -1.59 -17.08
C GLU A 165 -0.94 -0.31 -17.07
N ASN A 166 -1.33 0.16 -18.24
CA ASN A 166 -2.21 1.31 -18.33
C ASN A 166 -3.65 0.94 -17.94
N ILE A 167 -4.17 1.59 -16.89
CA ILE A 167 -5.54 1.41 -16.41
C ILE A 167 -6.50 2.51 -16.87
N LEU A 168 -5.98 3.55 -17.50
CA LEU A 168 -6.79 4.67 -17.96
C LEU A 168 -7.52 4.35 -19.27
N PRO A 169 -8.78 4.80 -19.42
CA PRO A 169 -9.49 4.68 -20.70
C PRO A 169 -8.84 5.57 -21.78
N GLN A 170 -9.22 5.34 -23.05
CA GLN A 170 -8.72 6.14 -24.18
C GLN A 170 -8.94 7.66 -23.97
N ARG A 171 -10.10 8.04 -23.42
CA ARG A 171 -10.36 9.38 -22.95
C ARG A 171 -10.02 9.48 -21.47
N SER A 172 -8.76 9.85 -21.18
CA SER A 172 -8.29 9.99 -19.78
C SER A 172 -9.13 11.03 -19.05
N PRO A 173 -9.62 10.69 -17.83
CA PRO A 173 -10.30 11.66 -16.97
C PRO A 173 -9.31 12.72 -16.46
N SER A 174 -9.81 13.89 -16.12
CA SER A 174 -9.09 14.86 -15.29
C SER A 174 -9.16 14.45 -13.81
N TYR A 175 -8.33 15.04 -12.96
CA TYR A 175 -8.47 14.85 -11.51
C TYR A 175 -9.87 15.23 -11.01
N ARG A 176 -10.48 16.26 -11.59
CA ARG A 176 -11.86 16.69 -11.31
C ARG A 176 -12.85 15.59 -11.64
N ASP A 177 -12.73 14.97 -12.82
CA ASP A 177 -13.60 13.86 -13.21
C ASP A 177 -13.52 12.71 -12.21
N MET A 178 -12.29 12.37 -11.79
CA MET A 178 -12.03 11.29 -10.82
C MET A 178 -12.66 11.59 -9.45
N ILE A 179 -12.61 12.83 -8.97
CA ILE A 179 -13.27 13.28 -7.73
C ILE A 179 -14.79 13.20 -7.87
N HIS A 180 -15.32 13.65 -9.00
CA HIS A 180 -16.74 13.69 -9.26
C HIS A 180 -17.37 12.28 -9.37
N GLU A 181 -16.59 11.24 -9.72
CA GLU A 181 -17.03 9.83 -9.66
C GLU A 181 -17.53 9.42 -8.27
N TYR A 182 -17.01 10.04 -7.19
CA TYR A 182 -17.42 9.76 -5.81
C TYR A 182 -18.52 10.68 -5.32
N LEU A 183 -18.46 11.96 -5.68
CA LEU A 183 -19.39 12.97 -5.15
C LEU A 183 -20.77 12.93 -5.83
N ASN A 184 -20.82 12.64 -7.14
CA ASN A 184 -22.07 12.63 -7.90
C ASN A 184 -23.06 11.52 -7.45
N PRO A 185 -22.62 10.25 -7.27
CA PRO A 185 -23.55 9.18 -6.83
C PRO A 185 -24.11 9.40 -5.43
N GLN A 186 -23.38 10.12 -4.58
CA GLN A 186 -23.79 10.44 -3.21
C GLN A 186 -24.55 11.76 -3.09
N HIS A 187 -24.88 12.42 -4.21
CA HIS A 187 -25.57 13.70 -4.25
C HIS A 187 -24.89 14.82 -3.45
N GLN A 188 -23.57 14.77 -3.29
CA GLN A 188 -22.75 15.71 -2.52
C GLN A 188 -22.44 17.00 -3.31
N TYR A 189 -23.49 17.66 -3.83
CA TYR A 189 -23.32 18.80 -4.74
C TYR A 189 -22.65 20.01 -4.10
N TRP A 190 -22.91 20.29 -2.83
CA TRP A 190 -22.27 21.40 -2.12
C TRP A 190 -20.81 21.11 -1.80
N SER A 191 -20.50 19.89 -1.38
CA SER A 191 -19.12 19.43 -1.16
C SER A 191 -18.32 19.47 -2.46
N LYS A 192 -18.94 19.03 -3.57
CA LYS A 192 -18.38 19.10 -4.92
C LYS A 192 -18.05 20.54 -5.31
N PHE A 193 -18.98 21.47 -5.14
CA PHE A 193 -18.76 22.89 -5.43
C PHE A 193 -17.62 23.47 -4.58
N GLY A 194 -17.59 23.17 -3.27
CA GLY A 194 -16.54 23.62 -2.36
C GLY A 194 -15.16 23.07 -2.75
N ILE A 195 -15.05 21.79 -3.06
CA ILE A 195 -13.80 21.15 -3.52
C ILE A 195 -13.33 21.76 -4.83
N ASP A 196 -14.24 21.97 -5.79
CA ASP A 196 -13.94 22.57 -7.08
C ASP A 196 -13.39 24.00 -6.94
N MET A 197 -13.95 24.78 -6.01
CA MET A 197 -13.45 26.13 -5.71
C MET A 197 -12.09 26.12 -5.02
N CYS A 198 -11.91 25.26 -4.00
CA CYS A 198 -10.69 25.23 -3.18
C CYS A 198 -9.48 24.72 -3.95
N LEU A 199 -9.66 23.68 -4.77
CA LEU A 199 -8.56 23.04 -5.51
C LEU A 199 -8.34 23.66 -6.91
N GLY A 200 -9.33 24.40 -7.42
CA GLY A 200 -9.21 25.24 -8.61
C GLY A 200 -8.82 24.53 -9.89
N MET A 201 -8.10 25.23 -10.77
CA MET A 201 -7.74 24.75 -12.12
C MET A 201 -6.76 23.56 -12.13
N ASN A 202 -6.05 23.30 -11.05
CA ASN A 202 -5.14 22.14 -10.96
C ASN A 202 -5.89 20.81 -11.14
N LEU A 203 -7.18 20.78 -10.80
CA LEU A 203 -8.02 19.60 -10.99
C LEU A 203 -8.37 19.31 -12.45
N ASP A 204 -8.25 20.29 -13.35
CA ASP A 204 -8.58 20.13 -14.77
C ASP A 204 -7.45 19.44 -15.55
N MET A 205 -6.28 19.29 -14.92
CA MET A 205 -5.17 18.54 -15.50
C MET A 205 -5.51 17.06 -15.62
N LYS A 206 -5.05 16.44 -16.71
CA LYS A 206 -5.14 14.99 -16.91
C LYS A 206 -3.90 14.32 -16.32
N PRO A 207 -4.07 13.44 -15.35
CA PRO A 207 -2.93 12.70 -14.79
C PRO A 207 -2.34 11.72 -15.80
N SER A 208 -1.05 11.44 -15.68
CA SER A 208 -0.45 10.25 -16.26
C SER A 208 -1.04 8.98 -15.60
N ASN A 209 -0.80 7.80 -16.20
CA ASN A 209 -1.28 6.54 -15.62
C ASN A 209 -0.85 6.36 -14.15
N ILE A 210 0.43 6.59 -13.85
CA ILE A 210 0.98 6.47 -12.48
C ILE A 210 0.34 7.49 -11.53
N GLN A 211 0.20 8.73 -11.98
CA GLN A 211 -0.45 9.78 -11.15
C GLN A 211 -1.90 9.45 -10.85
N ALA A 212 -2.64 8.89 -11.81
CA ALA A 212 -4.02 8.45 -11.60
C ALA A 212 -4.08 7.29 -10.59
N ILE A 213 -3.21 6.28 -10.74
CA ILE A 213 -3.12 5.14 -9.84
C ILE A 213 -2.85 5.60 -8.39
N HIS A 214 -1.95 6.56 -8.19
CA HIS A 214 -1.58 7.04 -6.87
C HIS A 214 -2.58 8.02 -6.25
N PHE A 215 -3.60 8.44 -6.98
CA PHE A 215 -4.46 9.53 -6.53
C PHE A 215 -5.53 9.10 -5.53
N LEU A 216 -6.35 8.13 -5.86
CA LEU A 216 -7.48 7.69 -5.04
C LEU A 216 -7.44 6.18 -4.75
N PRO A 217 -7.98 5.72 -3.60
CA PRO A 217 -7.90 4.32 -3.18
C PRO A 217 -8.36 3.31 -4.22
N ALA A 218 -9.49 3.53 -4.89
CA ALA A 218 -9.98 2.59 -5.91
C ALA A 218 -9.13 2.60 -7.18
N TYR A 219 -8.45 3.70 -7.50
CA TYR A 219 -7.49 3.73 -8.61
C TYR A 219 -6.22 2.97 -8.26
N LEU A 220 -5.72 3.08 -7.02
CA LEU A 220 -4.61 2.27 -6.57
C LEU A 220 -4.97 0.78 -6.53
N PHE A 221 -6.15 0.43 -6.04
CA PHE A 221 -6.64 -0.95 -6.04
C PHE A 221 -6.62 -1.55 -7.46
N ARG A 222 -7.16 -0.82 -8.45
CA ARG A 222 -7.12 -1.25 -9.86
C ARG A 222 -5.69 -1.29 -10.39
N GLY A 223 -4.87 -0.29 -10.06
CA GLY A 223 -3.47 -0.24 -10.47
C GLY A 223 -2.67 -1.42 -9.95
N MET A 224 -2.85 -1.80 -8.69
CA MET A 224 -2.17 -2.95 -8.09
C MET A 224 -2.56 -4.30 -8.75
N ASP A 225 -3.80 -4.46 -9.20
CA ASP A 225 -4.20 -5.61 -10.02
C ASP A 225 -3.42 -5.72 -11.34
N HIS A 226 -2.90 -4.60 -11.83
CA HIS A 226 -2.12 -4.43 -13.06
C HIS A 226 -0.67 -4.04 -12.79
N ALA A 227 -0.17 -4.34 -11.58
CA ALA A 227 1.21 -4.10 -11.17
C ALA A 227 2.06 -5.37 -11.31
N PHE A 228 3.30 -5.18 -11.75
CA PHE A 228 4.25 -6.25 -11.99
C PHE A 228 5.62 -5.91 -11.42
N GLU A 229 6.33 -6.95 -10.98
CA GLU A 229 7.75 -6.96 -10.75
C GLU A 229 8.41 -7.86 -11.81
N GLY A 230 9.07 -7.25 -12.81
CA GLY A 230 9.46 -7.97 -14.03
C GLY A 230 8.24 -8.56 -14.74
N ASN A 231 8.16 -9.89 -14.84
CA ASN A 231 7.04 -10.63 -15.43
C ASN A 231 6.07 -11.21 -14.36
N LYS A 232 6.30 -10.95 -13.08
CA LYS A 232 5.54 -11.50 -11.97
C LYS A 232 4.48 -10.50 -11.53
N ARG A 233 3.22 -10.92 -11.43
CA ARG A 233 2.16 -10.08 -10.86
C ARG A 233 2.45 -9.76 -9.39
N LEU A 234 2.27 -8.50 -9.02
CA LEU A 234 2.48 -8.06 -7.65
C LEU A 234 1.37 -8.53 -6.70
N VAL A 235 0.14 -8.68 -7.15
CA VAL A 235 -0.98 -9.18 -6.36
C VAL A 235 -1.22 -10.66 -6.69
N VAL A 236 -1.19 -11.52 -5.65
CA VAL A 236 -1.45 -12.98 -5.78
C VAL A 236 -2.85 -13.36 -5.40
N GLU A 237 -3.46 -12.62 -4.49
CA GLU A 237 -4.77 -12.94 -3.93
C GLU A 237 -5.54 -11.66 -3.59
N LYS A 238 -6.86 -11.71 -3.75
CA LYS A 238 -7.78 -10.68 -3.28
C LYS A 238 -8.78 -11.29 -2.33
N GLN A 239 -8.93 -10.64 -1.18
CA GLN A 239 -9.85 -11.07 -0.13
C GLN A 239 -10.81 -9.93 0.19
N ARG A 240 -12.08 -10.25 0.34
CA ARG A 240 -13.05 -9.37 0.97
C ARG A 240 -13.02 -9.65 2.47
N LEU A 241 -12.66 -8.65 3.26
CA LEU A 241 -12.55 -8.76 4.71
C LEU A 241 -13.85 -8.38 5.42
N LEU A 242 -14.65 -7.50 4.77
CA LEU A 242 -15.97 -7.06 5.23
C LEU A 242 -16.91 -6.86 4.03
#